data_ac1c521f40e45e286d578c00a93b3e32
#
_entry.id   ac1c521f40e45e286d578c00a93b3e32
#
_cell.length_a   1.000
_cell.length_b   1.000
_cell.length_c   1.000
_cell.angle_alpha   90.00
_cell.angle_beta   90.00
_cell.angle_gamma   90.00
#
_symmetry.space_group_name_H-M   'P 1'
#
loop_
_entity.id
_entity.type
_entity.pdbx_description
1 polymer ?
#
loop_
_entity_poly.entity_id
_entity_poly.type
_entity_poly.pdbx_seq_one_letter_code
_entity_poly.pdbx_strand_id
1 'polypeptide(L)'
;MIKEISVPKLKKPVFIAAWPGMGEVAYRSVVFLREAMGFKVFAKLEAGDFFKPAAIFVERGILGLPSLPAGFFSYLKRKNQPDIILFLGEAQPPLEYAEALSETIINFVKKYGASSMLTFAAKPEPIDHKADPGVWAASTNVTILKDLEPFGIKALKEGQISGLNGIILGVAKRKGIKGTCLLGEIPFYTVQIENPRASMNILKALSNYLNLGLNLSPLQERSKFIEEEIDKLVGYIKGEENAAPVPAIPTPLSEDDVDRIKKDLAAYSKLPQSVRERIEGFFKEAQKDMTKANALKRELDHWHVYHEYEDRFLDLFKKQSKEKGSH
;
A
#
# COMPACT_ATOMS: atom_id res chain seq x y z
N MET A 1 10.44 -2.53 -22.05
CA MET A 1 9.56 -2.99 -23.17
C MET A 1 8.67 -4.13 -22.73
N ILE A 2 7.41 -4.25 -23.24
CA ILE A 2 6.53 -5.39 -22.93
C ILE A 2 6.72 -6.47 -24.00
N LYS A 3 7.05 -7.68 -23.56
CA LYS A 3 7.16 -8.87 -24.43
C LYS A 3 5.94 -9.75 -24.24
N GLU A 4 5.16 -9.93 -25.29
CA GLU A 4 4.02 -10.83 -25.31
C GLU A 4 4.50 -12.27 -25.52
N ILE A 5 4.07 -13.18 -24.62
CA ILE A 5 4.33 -14.61 -24.67
C ILE A 5 3.19 -15.30 -25.44
N SER A 6 1.96 -14.76 -25.26
CA SER A 6 0.77 -15.21 -25.98
C SER A 6 -0.24 -14.06 -26.07
N VAL A 7 -1.21 -14.18 -26.98
CA VAL A 7 -2.24 -13.15 -27.22
C VAL A 7 -3.62 -13.72 -26.88
N PRO A 8 -4.05 -13.69 -25.62
CA PRO A 8 -5.34 -14.23 -25.22
C PRO A 8 -6.48 -13.35 -25.75
N LYS A 9 -7.54 -13.97 -26.28
CA LYS A 9 -8.80 -13.28 -26.56
C LYS A 9 -9.58 -13.14 -25.26
N LEU A 10 -9.76 -11.92 -24.75
CA LEU A 10 -10.41 -11.61 -23.49
C LEU A 10 -11.73 -10.86 -23.68
N LYS A 11 -12.67 -11.04 -22.76
CA LYS A 11 -14.00 -10.43 -22.76
C LYS A 11 -14.08 -9.32 -21.72
N LYS A 12 -13.97 -8.05 -22.15
CA LYS A 12 -14.09 -6.84 -21.32
C LYS A 12 -13.36 -6.99 -19.96
N PRO A 13 -12.06 -7.30 -19.94
CA PRO A 13 -11.38 -7.68 -18.73
C PRO A 13 -11.33 -6.53 -17.72
N VAL A 14 -11.49 -6.87 -16.43
CA VAL A 14 -11.12 -6.01 -15.32
C VAL A 14 -9.60 -6.12 -15.14
N PHE A 15 -8.93 -4.99 -15.10
CA PHE A 15 -7.50 -4.96 -14.87
C PHE A 15 -7.19 -4.77 -13.36
N ILE A 16 -6.35 -5.61 -12.78
CA ILE A 16 -5.90 -5.51 -11.39
C ILE A 16 -4.38 -5.38 -11.42
N ALA A 17 -3.85 -4.36 -10.76
CA ALA A 17 -2.42 -4.12 -10.71
C ALA A 17 -1.93 -3.90 -9.28
N ALA A 18 -0.73 -4.42 -8.97
CA ALA A 18 -0.10 -4.21 -7.68
C ALA A 18 1.43 -4.17 -7.77
N TRP A 19 1.99 -3.41 -6.83
CA TRP A 19 3.42 -3.30 -6.54
C TRP A 19 3.63 -3.43 -5.04
N PRO A 20 4.87 -3.74 -4.59
CA PRO A 20 5.23 -3.67 -3.18
C PRO A 20 4.91 -2.28 -2.60
N GLY A 21 4.48 -2.25 -1.35
CA GLY A 21 4.11 -1.03 -0.63
C GLY A 21 3.90 -1.30 0.85
N MET A 22 3.35 -0.34 1.58
CA MET A 22 3.14 -0.44 3.03
C MET A 22 2.41 -1.74 3.40
N GLY A 23 2.94 -2.44 4.40
CA GLY A 23 2.37 -3.69 4.90
C GLY A 23 2.31 -4.81 3.86
N GLU A 24 2.96 -4.64 2.71
CA GLU A 24 2.87 -5.53 1.54
C GLU A 24 1.42 -5.84 1.08
N VAL A 25 0.43 -5.06 1.55
CA VAL A 25 -1.00 -5.34 1.37
C VAL A 25 -1.37 -5.51 -0.11
N ALA A 26 -0.95 -4.57 -0.98
CA ALA A 26 -1.26 -4.66 -2.41
C ALA A 26 -0.61 -5.87 -3.07
N TYR A 27 0.69 -6.03 -2.83
CA TYR A 27 1.48 -7.06 -3.47
C TYR A 27 1.01 -8.46 -3.08
N ARG A 28 0.88 -8.72 -1.77
CA ARG A 28 0.44 -10.03 -1.23
C ARG A 28 -0.99 -10.38 -1.65
N SER A 29 -1.88 -9.39 -1.71
CA SER A 29 -3.24 -9.64 -2.21
C SER A 29 -3.24 -10.15 -3.64
N VAL A 30 -2.42 -9.57 -4.54
CA VAL A 30 -2.38 -10.01 -5.95
C VAL A 30 -1.61 -11.30 -6.13
N VAL A 31 -0.53 -11.53 -5.36
CA VAL A 31 0.18 -12.83 -5.34
C VAL A 31 -0.79 -13.94 -4.94
N PHE A 32 -1.51 -13.77 -3.83
CA PHE A 32 -2.50 -14.73 -3.38
C PHE A 32 -3.60 -14.99 -4.42
N LEU A 33 -4.17 -13.93 -4.98
CA LEU A 33 -5.21 -14.03 -6.01
C LEU A 33 -4.71 -14.82 -7.24
N ARG A 34 -3.49 -14.54 -7.69
CA ARG A 34 -2.87 -15.24 -8.83
C ARG A 34 -2.72 -16.73 -8.57
N GLU A 35 -2.25 -17.10 -7.39
CA GLU A 35 -2.01 -18.49 -7.00
C GLU A 35 -3.31 -19.26 -6.77
N ALA A 36 -4.25 -18.67 -6.01
CA ALA A 36 -5.51 -19.30 -5.67
C ALA A 36 -6.40 -19.58 -6.88
N MET A 37 -6.30 -18.78 -7.94
CA MET A 37 -7.17 -18.90 -9.12
C MET A 37 -6.49 -19.41 -10.38
N GLY A 38 -5.20 -19.71 -10.34
CA GLY A 38 -4.47 -20.30 -11.46
C GLY A 38 -4.37 -19.40 -12.70
N PHE A 39 -4.06 -18.12 -12.50
CA PHE A 39 -3.83 -17.18 -13.60
C PHE A 39 -2.68 -17.64 -14.51
N LYS A 40 -2.82 -17.41 -15.82
CA LYS A 40 -1.81 -17.77 -16.82
C LYS A 40 -1.04 -16.53 -17.26
N VAL A 41 0.29 -16.57 -17.13
CA VAL A 41 1.17 -15.50 -17.63
C VAL A 41 1.07 -15.42 -19.16
N PHE A 42 0.93 -14.21 -19.70
CA PHE A 42 0.85 -13.99 -21.14
C PHE A 42 1.77 -12.88 -21.67
N ALA A 43 2.29 -12.03 -20.78
CA ALA A 43 3.29 -11.03 -21.14
C ALA A 43 4.19 -10.68 -19.95
N LYS A 44 5.41 -10.19 -20.26
CA LYS A 44 6.38 -9.71 -19.30
C LYS A 44 6.77 -8.28 -19.65
N LEU A 45 6.77 -7.41 -18.66
CA LEU A 45 7.38 -6.10 -18.74
C LEU A 45 8.85 -6.22 -18.33
N GLU A 46 9.76 -5.99 -19.26
CA GLU A 46 11.17 -5.79 -18.99
C GLU A 46 11.39 -4.31 -18.69
N ALA A 47 11.73 -4.03 -17.46
CA ALA A 47 11.67 -2.66 -16.93
C ALA A 47 13.02 -1.91 -17.03
N GLY A 48 13.94 -2.33 -17.92
CA GLY A 48 15.23 -1.69 -18.12
C GLY A 48 15.17 -0.19 -18.46
N ASP A 49 14.03 0.27 -19.02
CA ASP A 49 13.81 1.70 -19.29
C ASP A 49 13.47 2.49 -18.02
N PHE A 50 13.00 1.83 -16.98
CA PHE A 50 12.46 2.44 -15.74
C PHE A 50 13.30 2.16 -14.50
N PHE A 51 14.20 1.18 -14.59
CA PHE A 51 15.11 0.82 -13.50
C PHE A 51 16.53 0.84 -13.99
N LYS A 52 17.41 1.46 -13.21
CA LYS A 52 18.84 1.48 -13.46
C LYS A 52 19.55 0.68 -12.38
N PRO A 53 20.57 -0.13 -12.73
CA PRO A 53 21.35 -0.82 -11.72
C PRO A 53 22.08 0.21 -10.83
N ALA A 54 21.89 0.07 -9.51
CA ALA A 54 22.60 0.89 -8.54
C ALA A 54 24.00 0.35 -8.22
N ALA A 55 24.27 -0.92 -8.55
CA ALA A 55 25.54 -1.60 -8.29
C ALA A 55 25.80 -2.68 -9.32
N ILE A 56 27.06 -3.10 -9.40
CA ILE A 56 27.52 -4.25 -10.17
C ILE A 56 27.97 -5.32 -9.18
N PHE A 57 27.61 -6.58 -9.43
CA PHE A 57 28.04 -7.68 -8.60
C PHE A 57 29.40 -8.21 -9.04
N VAL A 58 30.20 -8.64 -8.07
CA VAL A 58 31.46 -9.36 -8.33
C VAL A 58 31.32 -10.77 -7.76
N GLU A 59 31.37 -11.78 -8.61
CA GLU A 59 31.41 -13.16 -8.22
C GLU A 59 32.69 -13.80 -8.74
N ARG A 60 33.53 -14.30 -7.83
CA ARG A 60 34.82 -14.92 -8.15
C ARG A 60 35.72 -14.06 -9.06
N GLY A 61 35.71 -12.73 -8.84
CA GLY A 61 36.49 -11.77 -9.64
C GLY A 61 35.85 -11.39 -10.99
N ILE A 62 34.68 -11.92 -11.33
CA ILE A 62 33.97 -11.62 -12.57
C ILE A 62 32.84 -10.63 -12.28
N LEU A 63 32.77 -9.56 -13.09
CA LEU A 63 31.68 -8.57 -13.01
C LEU A 63 30.41 -9.12 -13.65
N GLY A 64 29.31 -9.06 -12.90
CA GLY A 64 27.96 -9.41 -13.34
C GLY A 64 27.00 -8.25 -13.23
N LEU A 65 26.09 -8.10 -14.20
CA LEU A 65 25.00 -7.14 -14.10
C LEU A 65 23.89 -7.70 -13.21
N PRO A 66 23.28 -6.88 -12.31
CA PRO A 66 22.13 -7.32 -11.55
C PRO A 66 20.93 -7.55 -12.47
N SER A 67 20.08 -8.52 -12.11
CA SER A 67 18.75 -8.62 -12.71
C SER A 67 17.92 -7.42 -12.29
N LEU A 68 17.33 -6.72 -13.27
CA LEU A 68 16.44 -5.60 -13.00
C LEU A 68 15.04 -6.13 -12.67
N PRO A 69 14.27 -5.41 -11.81
CA PRO A 69 12.89 -5.76 -11.52
C PRO A 69 12.06 -5.90 -12.79
N ALA A 70 11.18 -6.88 -12.79
CA ALA A 70 10.26 -7.14 -13.90
C ALA A 70 8.80 -6.98 -13.45
N GLY A 71 7.89 -7.03 -14.42
CA GLY A 71 6.47 -7.10 -14.16
C GLY A 71 5.82 -8.17 -15.03
N PHE A 72 4.82 -8.86 -14.52
CA PHE A 72 4.18 -9.97 -15.21
C PHE A 72 2.70 -9.70 -15.39
N PHE A 73 2.22 -9.83 -16.63
CA PHE A 73 0.82 -9.82 -16.96
C PHE A 73 0.30 -11.25 -17.02
N SER A 74 -0.75 -11.51 -16.26
CA SER A 74 -1.44 -12.80 -16.23
C SER A 74 -2.92 -12.58 -16.51
N TYR A 75 -3.61 -13.59 -16.99
CA TYR A 75 -5.04 -13.51 -17.24
C TYR A 75 -5.79 -14.71 -16.67
N LEU A 76 -7.08 -14.47 -16.36
CA LEU A 76 -8.06 -15.49 -16.02
C LEU A 76 -9.30 -15.30 -16.90
N LYS A 77 -9.68 -16.35 -17.64
CA LYS A 77 -10.97 -16.38 -18.37
C LYS A 77 -12.07 -16.83 -17.43
N ARG A 78 -13.22 -16.14 -17.52
CA ARG A 78 -14.35 -16.41 -16.66
C ARG A 78 -15.61 -16.70 -17.47
N LYS A 79 -16.36 -17.74 -17.06
CA LYS A 79 -17.63 -18.07 -17.70
C LYS A 79 -18.70 -17.06 -17.24
N ASN A 80 -19.36 -16.40 -18.21
CA ASN A 80 -20.46 -15.45 -17.98
C ASN A 80 -20.11 -14.22 -17.09
N GLN A 81 -18.84 -13.91 -16.93
CA GLN A 81 -18.33 -12.77 -16.18
C GLN A 81 -17.21 -12.08 -16.99
N PRO A 82 -16.89 -10.81 -16.73
CA PRO A 82 -15.71 -10.18 -17.28
C PRO A 82 -14.44 -10.98 -16.93
N ASP A 83 -13.56 -11.17 -17.90
CA ASP A 83 -12.25 -11.76 -17.64
C ASP A 83 -11.41 -10.88 -16.73
N ILE A 84 -10.29 -11.38 -16.22
CA ILE A 84 -9.41 -10.58 -15.38
C ILE A 84 -8.00 -10.59 -15.99
N ILE A 85 -7.37 -9.41 -16.04
CA ILE A 85 -5.94 -9.26 -16.26
C ILE A 85 -5.32 -8.87 -14.91
N LEU A 86 -4.28 -9.58 -14.48
CA LEU A 86 -3.44 -9.20 -13.36
C LEU A 86 -2.11 -8.68 -13.86
N PHE A 87 -1.62 -7.61 -13.24
CA PHE A 87 -0.24 -7.17 -13.33
C PHE A 87 0.39 -7.19 -11.95
N LEU A 88 1.55 -7.82 -11.84
CA LEU A 88 2.36 -7.85 -10.63
C LEU A 88 3.75 -7.30 -10.96
N GLY A 89 4.09 -6.13 -10.42
CA GLY A 89 5.41 -5.54 -10.53
C GLY A 89 6.28 -5.92 -9.33
N GLU A 90 7.52 -6.35 -9.57
CA GLU A 90 8.44 -6.78 -8.52
C GLU A 90 8.97 -5.62 -7.66
N ALA A 91 8.99 -4.39 -8.22
CA ALA A 91 9.40 -3.19 -7.49
C ALA A 91 8.68 -1.94 -8.05
N GLN A 92 8.65 -0.88 -7.26
CA GLN A 92 8.25 0.44 -7.73
C GLN A 92 9.47 1.13 -8.36
N PRO A 93 9.32 1.82 -9.52
CA PRO A 93 10.39 2.60 -10.11
C PRO A 93 10.65 3.88 -9.28
N PRO A 94 11.78 4.57 -9.51
CA PRO A 94 11.94 5.95 -9.06
C PRO A 94 10.75 6.81 -9.52
N LEU A 95 10.35 7.78 -8.69
CA LEU A 95 9.12 8.57 -8.88
C LEU A 95 9.07 9.26 -10.27
N GLU A 96 10.20 9.67 -10.78
CA GLU A 96 10.36 10.29 -12.12
C GLU A 96 9.89 9.40 -13.27
N TYR A 97 9.95 8.08 -13.10
CA TYR A 97 9.50 7.09 -14.10
C TYR A 97 8.09 6.54 -13.84
N ALA A 98 7.48 6.86 -12.70
CA ALA A 98 6.21 6.26 -12.30
C ALA A 98 5.07 6.53 -13.29
N GLU A 99 5.01 7.75 -13.84
CA GLU A 99 3.98 8.11 -14.81
C GLU A 99 4.21 7.40 -16.16
N ALA A 100 5.43 7.40 -16.68
CA ALA A 100 5.77 6.75 -17.94
C ALA A 100 5.56 5.23 -17.89
N LEU A 101 5.93 4.59 -16.77
CA LEU A 101 5.63 3.17 -16.53
C LEU A 101 4.13 2.91 -16.51
N SER A 102 3.36 3.75 -15.79
CA SER A 102 1.91 3.65 -15.72
C SER A 102 1.28 3.80 -17.10
N GLU A 103 1.72 4.75 -17.92
CA GLU A 103 1.21 4.91 -19.31
C GLU A 103 1.51 3.69 -20.16
N THR A 104 2.70 3.13 -20.07
CA THR A 104 3.09 1.90 -20.78
C THR A 104 2.16 0.74 -20.44
N ILE A 105 1.89 0.53 -19.15
CA ILE A 105 1.00 -0.54 -18.67
C ILE A 105 -0.45 -0.30 -19.10
N ILE A 106 -0.96 0.92 -18.93
CA ILE A 106 -2.34 1.27 -19.27
C ILE A 106 -2.58 1.14 -20.78
N ASN A 107 -1.65 1.64 -21.61
CA ASN A 107 -1.76 1.50 -23.07
C ASN A 107 -1.75 0.03 -23.49
N PHE A 108 -0.99 -0.81 -22.82
CA PHE A 108 -0.94 -2.25 -23.10
C PHE A 108 -2.28 -2.93 -22.77
N VAL A 109 -2.83 -2.75 -21.58
CA VAL A 109 -4.08 -3.43 -21.19
C VAL A 109 -5.30 -2.92 -21.95
N LYS A 110 -5.27 -1.67 -22.44
CA LYS A 110 -6.31 -1.13 -23.35
C LYS A 110 -6.41 -1.90 -24.65
N LYS A 111 -5.31 -2.42 -25.21
CA LYS A 111 -5.33 -3.28 -26.42
C LYS A 111 -6.17 -4.54 -26.20
N TYR A 112 -6.26 -5.01 -24.96
CA TYR A 112 -7.07 -6.17 -24.56
C TYR A 112 -8.50 -5.81 -24.16
N GLY A 113 -8.90 -4.53 -24.26
CA GLY A 113 -10.27 -4.07 -24.00
C GLY A 113 -10.57 -3.79 -22.52
N ALA A 114 -9.54 -3.62 -21.67
CA ALA A 114 -9.75 -3.22 -20.28
C ALA A 114 -10.35 -1.81 -20.22
N SER A 115 -11.50 -1.66 -19.52
CA SER A 115 -12.22 -0.39 -19.32
C SER A 115 -12.35 -0.01 -17.85
N SER A 116 -12.00 -0.90 -16.94
CA SER A 116 -11.94 -0.68 -15.50
C SER A 116 -10.71 -1.31 -14.92
N MET A 117 -10.19 -0.71 -13.84
CA MET A 117 -9.04 -1.24 -13.11
C MET A 117 -9.21 -1.11 -11.61
N LEU A 118 -8.53 -2.00 -10.90
CA LEU A 118 -8.41 -2.01 -9.46
C LEU A 118 -6.93 -2.01 -9.07
N THR A 119 -6.62 -1.27 -8.02
CA THR A 119 -5.36 -1.38 -7.30
C THR A 119 -5.65 -1.57 -5.81
N PHE A 120 -4.65 -1.95 -5.05
CA PHE A 120 -4.76 -2.08 -3.61
C PHE A 120 -3.73 -1.20 -2.93
N ALA A 121 -4.00 -0.83 -1.67
CA ALA A 121 -3.07 -0.09 -0.85
C ALA A 121 -3.33 -0.39 0.63
N ALA A 122 -2.40 0.00 1.49
CA ALA A 122 -2.61 0.05 2.92
C ALA A 122 -3.09 1.44 3.33
N LYS A 123 -3.91 1.49 4.39
CA LYS A 123 -4.34 2.69 5.09
C LYS A 123 -3.86 2.60 6.53
N PRO A 124 -2.70 3.20 6.88
CA PRO A 124 -2.23 3.21 8.26
C PRO A 124 -3.21 3.94 9.19
N GLU A 125 -3.59 3.29 10.27
CA GLU A 125 -4.54 3.78 11.28
C GLU A 125 -4.04 3.47 12.70
N PRO A 126 -4.48 4.21 13.73
CA PRO A 126 -4.17 3.92 15.12
C PRO A 126 -5.06 2.78 15.66
N ILE A 127 -4.97 1.62 15.03
CA ILE A 127 -5.68 0.40 15.42
C ILE A 127 -4.70 -0.64 15.99
N ASP A 128 -5.21 -1.56 16.78
CA ASP A 128 -4.47 -2.72 17.26
C ASP A 128 -4.27 -3.74 16.11
N HIS A 129 -3.16 -4.49 16.13
CA HIS A 129 -2.86 -5.49 15.11
C HIS A 129 -3.81 -6.69 15.10
N LYS A 130 -4.58 -6.89 16.18
CA LYS A 130 -5.66 -7.89 16.28
C LYS A 130 -7.03 -7.34 15.92
N ALA A 131 -7.16 -6.02 15.74
CA ALA A 131 -8.43 -5.43 15.33
C ALA A 131 -8.84 -5.92 13.94
N ASP A 132 -10.14 -5.99 13.67
CA ASP A 132 -10.65 -6.30 12.33
C ASP A 132 -10.57 -5.04 11.45
N PRO A 133 -9.67 -5.01 10.44
CA PRO A 133 -9.43 -3.81 9.66
C PRO A 133 -10.59 -3.51 8.71
N GLY A 134 -10.96 -2.23 8.62
CA GLY A 134 -11.89 -1.74 7.63
C GLY A 134 -11.32 -1.78 6.22
N VAL A 135 -12.21 -1.80 5.22
CA VAL A 135 -11.85 -1.65 3.80
C VAL A 135 -12.45 -0.37 3.26
N TRP A 136 -11.62 0.43 2.62
CA TRP A 136 -11.97 1.73 2.05
C TRP A 136 -11.77 1.72 0.55
N ALA A 137 -12.45 2.60 -0.17
CA ALA A 137 -12.26 2.78 -1.60
C ALA A 137 -12.12 4.24 -1.97
N ALA A 138 -11.20 4.52 -2.91
CA ALA A 138 -11.14 5.76 -3.66
C ALA A 138 -11.29 5.44 -5.15
N SER A 139 -12.17 6.15 -5.86
CA SER A 139 -12.45 5.83 -7.26
C SER A 139 -12.50 7.07 -8.13
N THR A 140 -12.15 6.89 -9.39
CA THR A 140 -12.33 7.91 -10.43
C THR A 140 -13.79 8.04 -10.89
N ASN A 141 -14.68 7.17 -10.38
CA ASN A 141 -16.09 7.11 -10.76
C ASN A 141 -16.98 6.88 -9.52
N VAL A 142 -17.88 7.81 -9.24
CA VAL A 142 -18.76 7.78 -8.07
C VAL A 142 -19.75 6.61 -8.09
N THR A 143 -20.16 6.12 -9.25
CA THR A 143 -21.08 4.98 -9.36
C THR A 143 -20.42 3.72 -8.80
N ILE A 144 -19.11 3.52 -9.08
CA ILE A 144 -18.37 2.36 -8.55
C ILE A 144 -18.33 2.40 -7.02
N LEU A 145 -18.19 3.58 -6.39
CA LEU A 145 -18.22 3.67 -4.94
C LEU A 145 -19.54 3.19 -4.37
N LYS A 146 -20.67 3.58 -4.99
CA LYS A 146 -22.01 3.10 -4.60
C LYS A 146 -22.15 1.59 -4.78
N ASP A 147 -21.63 1.05 -5.89
CA ASP A 147 -21.67 -0.39 -6.18
C ASP A 147 -20.83 -1.22 -5.16
N LEU A 148 -19.86 -0.59 -4.50
CA LEU A 148 -19.00 -1.23 -3.50
C LEU A 148 -19.57 -1.20 -2.07
N GLU A 149 -20.47 -0.27 -1.75
CA GLU A 149 -21.07 -0.12 -0.41
C GLU A 149 -21.73 -1.42 0.12
N PRO A 150 -22.52 -2.19 -0.67
CA PRO A 150 -23.14 -3.43 -0.20
C PRO A 150 -22.15 -4.51 0.24
N PHE A 151 -20.88 -4.38 -0.16
CA PHE A 151 -19.81 -5.32 0.20
C PHE A 151 -19.00 -4.87 1.43
N GLY A 152 -19.48 -3.85 2.16
CA GLY A 152 -18.82 -3.33 3.36
C GLY A 152 -17.62 -2.42 3.08
N ILE A 153 -17.45 -1.97 1.84
CA ILE A 153 -16.36 -1.09 1.43
C ILE A 153 -16.81 0.36 1.58
N LYS A 154 -16.10 1.13 2.41
CA LYS A 154 -16.41 2.53 2.72
C LYS A 154 -15.73 3.48 1.74
N ALA A 155 -16.40 4.54 1.31
CA ALA A 155 -15.75 5.58 0.51
C ALA A 155 -14.73 6.37 1.33
N LEU A 156 -13.50 6.48 0.84
CA LEU A 156 -12.48 7.35 1.42
C LEU A 156 -12.85 8.81 1.11
N LYS A 157 -13.15 9.59 2.14
CA LYS A 157 -13.59 10.98 1.97
C LYS A 157 -12.45 11.90 1.58
N GLU A 158 -11.32 11.75 2.24
CA GLU A 158 -10.12 12.58 2.05
C GLU A 158 -8.87 11.71 2.23
N GLY A 159 -7.78 12.05 1.55
CA GLY A 159 -6.51 11.36 1.71
C GLY A 159 -5.67 11.38 0.43
N GLN A 160 -4.48 10.79 0.54
CA GLN A 160 -3.56 10.60 -0.58
C GLN A 160 -3.23 9.12 -0.71
N ILE A 161 -3.13 8.65 -1.94
CA ILE A 161 -2.64 7.31 -2.24
C ILE A 161 -1.30 7.49 -2.93
N SER A 162 -0.23 7.32 -2.17
CA SER A 162 1.14 7.46 -2.64
C SER A 162 1.62 6.22 -3.41
N GLY A 163 2.71 6.38 -4.15
CA GLY A 163 3.33 5.31 -4.92
C GLY A 163 2.55 4.91 -6.15
N LEU A 164 3.06 3.90 -6.84
CA LEU A 164 2.56 3.51 -8.15
C LEU A 164 1.13 2.93 -8.09
N ASN A 165 0.75 2.30 -6.98
CA ASN A 165 -0.62 1.80 -6.77
C ASN A 165 -1.69 2.92 -6.82
N GLY A 166 -1.29 4.17 -6.51
CA GLY A 166 -2.14 5.36 -6.63
C GLY A 166 -1.95 6.10 -7.96
N ILE A 167 -0.71 6.35 -8.36
CA ILE A 167 -0.36 7.14 -9.55
C ILE A 167 -0.99 6.57 -10.82
N ILE A 168 -0.96 5.25 -10.99
CA ILE A 168 -1.54 4.58 -12.16
C ILE A 168 -3.04 4.85 -12.34
N LEU A 169 -3.78 5.10 -11.25
CA LEU A 169 -5.21 5.43 -11.33
C LEU A 169 -5.44 6.82 -11.95
N GLY A 170 -4.55 7.77 -11.68
CA GLY A 170 -4.56 9.07 -12.32
C GLY A 170 -4.33 8.96 -13.83
N VAL A 171 -3.36 8.15 -14.23
CA VAL A 171 -3.09 7.84 -15.65
C VAL A 171 -4.29 7.12 -16.29
N ALA A 172 -4.84 6.11 -15.61
CA ALA A 172 -6.02 5.38 -16.07
C ALA A 172 -7.20 6.32 -16.35
N LYS A 173 -7.48 7.25 -15.43
CA LYS A 173 -8.52 8.28 -15.58
C LYS A 173 -8.31 9.10 -16.86
N ARG A 174 -7.08 9.62 -17.08
CA ARG A 174 -6.75 10.40 -18.30
C ARG A 174 -6.92 9.58 -19.59
N LYS A 175 -6.68 8.27 -19.51
CA LYS A 175 -6.80 7.34 -20.65
C LYS A 175 -8.22 6.73 -20.80
N GLY A 176 -9.20 7.17 -20.00
CA GLY A 176 -10.60 6.72 -20.08
C GLY A 176 -10.89 5.35 -19.44
N ILE A 177 -10.00 4.85 -18.57
CA ILE A 177 -10.22 3.66 -17.75
C ILE A 177 -10.73 4.09 -16.38
N LYS A 178 -11.84 3.49 -15.92
CA LYS A 178 -12.37 3.71 -14.58
C LYS A 178 -11.47 3.02 -13.57
N GLY A 179 -10.82 3.80 -12.71
CA GLY A 179 -9.87 3.30 -11.72
C GLY A 179 -10.43 3.35 -10.30
N THR A 180 -10.15 2.33 -9.51
CA THR A 180 -10.51 2.26 -8.08
C THR A 180 -9.36 1.65 -7.28
N CYS A 181 -9.00 2.27 -6.17
CA CYS A 181 -8.11 1.70 -5.18
C CYS A 181 -8.93 1.18 -4.00
N LEU A 182 -8.70 -0.06 -3.59
CA LEU A 182 -9.18 -0.59 -2.32
C LEU A 182 -8.05 -0.47 -1.29
N LEU A 183 -8.36 0.11 -0.13
CA LEU A 183 -7.39 0.33 0.93
C LEU A 183 -7.79 -0.48 2.16
N GLY A 184 -6.89 -1.35 2.62
CA GLY A 184 -7.05 -2.06 3.89
C GLY A 184 -6.40 -1.30 5.03
N GLU A 185 -7.11 -1.12 6.13
CA GLU A 185 -6.53 -0.55 7.34
C GLU A 185 -5.41 -1.44 7.87
N ILE A 186 -4.34 -0.83 8.32
CA ILE A 186 -3.24 -1.49 9.02
C ILE A 186 -2.84 -0.65 10.24
N PRO A 187 -2.34 -1.27 11.33
CA PRO A 187 -1.73 -0.52 12.41
C PRO A 187 -0.57 0.32 11.87
N PHE A 188 -0.48 1.60 12.25
CA PHE A 188 0.57 2.48 11.73
C PHE A 188 1.99 1.99 12.05
N TYR A 189 2.17 1.24 13.17
CA TYR A 189 3.44 0.66 13.58
C TYR A 189 3.83 -0.60 12.80
N THR A 190 2.94 -1.13 11.94
CA THR A 190 3.19 -2.32 11.11
C THR A 190 3.39 -2.01 9.64
N VAL A 191 3.68 -0.75 9.27
CA VAL A 191 3.80 -0.34 7.86
C VAL A 191 4.91 -1.06 7.08
N GLN A 192 5.93 -1.58 7.78
CA GLN A 192 7.04 -2.36 7.22
C GLN A 192 6.86 -3.87 7.43
N ILE A 193 5.82 -4.29 8.12
CA ILE A 193 5.51 -5.69 8.42
C ILE A 193 4.38 -6.13 7.51
N GLU A 194 4.45 -7.35 6.98
CA GLU A 194 3.36 -7.95 6.21
C GLU A 194 2.05 -7.92 7.00
N ASN A 195 0.97 -7.48 6.36
CA ASN A 195 -0.37 -7.39 6.96
C ASN A 195 -1.38 -8.30 6.25
N PRO A 196 -1.35 -9.62 6.51
CA PRO A 196 -2.22 -10.59 5.84
C PRO A 196 -3.69 -10.38 6.16
N ARG A 197 -4.04 -9.85 7.34
CA ARG A 197 -5.42 -9.55 7.74
C ARG A 197 -6.02 -8.45 6.86
N ALA A 198 -5.28 -7.38 6.61
CA ALA A 198 -5.72 -6.33 5.70
C ALA A 198 -5.88 -6.84 4.26
N SER A 199 -4.92 -7.65 3.78
CA SER A 199 -5.00 -8.32 2.48
C SER A 199 -6.22 -9.24 2.39
N MET A 200 -6.50 -10.02 3.44
CA MET A 200 -7.65 -10.92 3.53
C MET A 200 -8.97 -10.15 3.44
N ASN A 201 -9.11 -9.03 4.16
CA ASN A 201 -10.36 -8.26 4.15
C ASN A 201 -10.59 -7.58 2.79
N ILE A 202 -9.53 -7.05 2.15
CA ILE A 202 -9.63 -6.55 0.76
C ILE A 202 -10.09 -7.68 -0.17
N LEU A 203 -9.46 -8.85 -0.10
CA LEU A 203 -9.78 -9.97 -0.97
C LEU A 203 -11.15 -10.56 -0.70
N LYS A 204 -11.63 -10.57 0.55
CA LYS A 204 -13.00 -10.95 0.92
C LYS A 204 -14.02 -10.03 0.25
N ALA A 205 -13.83 -8.72 0.37
CA ALA A 205 -14.70 -7.72 -0.25
C ALA A 205 -14.65 -7.81 -1.79
N LEU A 206 -13.45 -7.93 -2.37
CA LEU A 206 -13.24 -8.11 -3.81
C LEU A 206 -13.87 -9.42 -4.32
N SER A 207 -13.71 -10.53 -3.58
CA SER A 207 -14.28 -11.84 -3.94
C SER A 207 -15.78 -11.78 -4.03
N ASN A 208 -16.43 -11.08 -3.09
CA ASN A 208 -17.87 -10.87 -3.13
C ASN A 208 -18.29 -9.97 -4.29
N TYR A 209 -17.59 -8.84 -4.48
CA TYR A 209 -17.89 -7.88 -5.56
C TYR A 209 -17.71 -8.46 -6.96
N LEU A 210 -16.64 -9.23 -7.20
CA LEU A 210 -16.37 -9.84 -8.50
C LEU A 210 -16.88 -11.28 -8.61
N ASN A 211 -17.48 -11.85 -7.56
CA ASN A 211 -17.93 -13.24 -7.50
C ASN A 211 -16.82 -14.24 -7.84
N LEU A 212 -15.73 -14.22 -7.03
CA LEU A 212 -14.54 -15.04 -7.28
C LEU A 212 -14.57 -16.39 -6.53
N GLY A 213 -15.27 -16.49 -5.41
CA GLY A 213 -15.35 -17.71 -4.59
C GLY A 213 -13.99 -18.09 -3.96
N LEU A 214 -13.23 -17.11 -3.48
CA LEU A 214 -11.90 -17.35 -2.89
C LEU A 214 -11.99 -18.08 -1.55
N ASN A 215 -11.15 -19.09 -1.36
CA ASN A 215 -10.85 -19.65 -0.04
C ASN A 215 -9.73 -18.83 0.62
N LEU A 216 -10.05 -18.09 1.67
CA LEU A 216 -9.14 -17.18 2.36
C LEU A 216 -8.51 -17.80 3.62
N SER A 217 -8.75 -19.08 3.92
CA SER A 217 -8.18 -19.77 5.09
C SER A 217 -6.64 -19.66 5.18
N PRO A 218 -5.87 -19.77 4.09
CA PRO A 218 -4.41 -19.61 4.18
C PRO A 218 -3.97 -18.21 4.65
N LEU A 219 -4.70 -17.16 4.25
CA LEU A 219 -4.43 -15.80 4.73
C LEU A 219 -4.81 -15.62 6.19
N GLN A 220 -5.87 -16.29 6.64
CA GLN A 220 -6.27 -16.27 8.04
C GLN A 220 -5.23 -16.94 8.94
N GLU A 221 -4.68 -18.08 8.52
CA GLU A 221 -3.60 -18.76 9.23
C GLU A 221 -2.33 -17.89 9.28
N ARG A 222 -1.95 -17.32 8.13
CA ARG A 222 -0.82 -16.39 8.05
C ARG A 222 -0.99 -15.17 8.94
N SER A 223 -2.21 -14.63 9.02
CA SER A 223 -2.55 -13.49 9.87
C SER A 223 -2.29 -13.81 11.35
N LYS A 224 -2.80 -14.95 11.83
CA LYS A 224 -2.58 -15.39 13.21
C LYS A 224 -1.09 -15.52 13.53
N PHE A 225 -0.33 -16.13 12.65
CA PHE A 225 1.12 -16.27 12.83
C PHE A 225 1.82 -14.91 12.97
N ILE A 226 1.52 -13.96 12.08
CA ILE A 226 2.14 -12.62 12.12
C ILE A 226 1.71 -11.87 13.39
N GLU A 227 0.44 -11.97 13.80
CA GLU A 227 -0.08 -11.34 15.02
C GLU A 227 0.63 -11.86 16.27
N GLU A 228 0.86 -13.18 16.35
CA GLU A 228 1.63 -13.79 17.45
C GLU A 228 3.08 -13.32 17.47
N GLU A 229 3.71 -13.13 16.31
CA GLU A 229 5.07 -12.59 16.24
C GLU A 229 5.12 -11.11 16.67
N ILE A 230 4.11 -10.31 16.31
CA ILE A 230 3.99 -8.92 16.76
C ILE A 230 3.78 -8.87 18.28
N ASP A 231 2.94 -9.75 18.86
CA ASP A 231 2.74 -9.84 20.31
C ASP A 231 4.05 -10.09 21.05
N LYS A 232 4.86 -11.04 20.57
CA LYS A 232 6.16 -11.35 21.16
C LYS A 232 7.09 -10.14 21.15
N LEU A 233 7.13 -9.42 20.02
CA LEU A 233 7.93 -8.20 19.89
C LEU A 233 7.46 -7.10 20.84
N VAL A 234 6.15 -6.88 20.93
CA VAL A 234 5.55 -5.89 21.84
C VAL A 234 5.80 -6.24 23.29
N GLY A 235 5.64 -7.52 23.69
CA GLY A 235 5.95 -8.02 25.04
C GLY A 235 7.42 -7.81 25.42
N TYR A 236 8.32 -8.12 24.51
CA TYR A 236 9.75 -7.91 24.69
C TYR A 236 10.11 -6.43 24.94
N ILE A 237 9.49 -5.51 24.15
CA ILE A 237 9.73 -4.07 24.28
C ILE A 237 9.19 -3.53 25.61
N LYS A 238 8.05 -4.07 26.09
CA LYS A 238 7.44 -3.68 27.36
C LYS A 238 8.18 -4.23 28.58
N GLY A 239 9.18 -5.10 28.40
CA GLY A 239 9.94 -5.73 29.48
C GLY A 239 9.10 -6.75 30.28
N GLU A 240 8.11 -7.39 29.65
CA GLU A 240 7.31 -8.43 30.28
C GLU A 240 8.19 -9.66 30.51
N GLU A 241 8.43 -10.05 31.79
CA GLU A 241 9.32 -11.15 32.20
C GLU A 241 8.96 -12.53 31.61
N ASN A 242 7.76 -12.68 31.03
CA ASN A 242 7.27 -13.90 30.39
C ASN A 242 7.19 -13.79 28.85
N ALA A 243 7.84 -12.82 28.24
CA ALA A 243 7.95 -12.80 26.80
C ALA A 243 8.66 -14.08 26.35
N ALA A 244 7.95 -14.95 25.62
CA ALA A 244 8.54 -16.17 25.10
C ALA A 244 9.84 -15.83 24.34
N PRO A 245 10.93 -16.63 24.49
CA PRO A 245 12.18 -16.33 23.82
C PRO A 245 11.91 -16.19 22.32
N VAL A 246 12.40 -15.09 21.75
CA VAL A 246 12.42 -14.89 20.29
C VAL A 246 13.00 -16.17 19.69
N PRO A 247 12.37 -16.80 18.67
CA PRO A 247 12.84 -18.04 18.10
C PRO A 247 14.34 -17.93 17.83
N ALA A 248 15.10 -18.91 18.27
CA ALA A 248 16.55 -18.88 18.30
C ALA A 248 17.12 -18.44 16.95
N ILE A 249 17.46 -17.16 16.84
CA ILE A 249 18.51 -16.72 15.94
C ILE A 249 19.76 -17.48 16.42
N PRO A 250 20.52 -18.11 15.53
CA PRO A 250 21.63 -18.99 15.95
C PRO A 250 22.75 -18.34 16.75
N THR A 251 22.61 -17.07 17.07
CA THR A 251 23.54 -16.27 17.88
C THR A 251 22.77 -15.47 18.93
N PRO A 252 23.20 -15.45 20.21
CA PRO A 252 22.61 -14.55 21.21
C PRO A 252 22.70 -13.12 20.70
N LEU A 253 21.57 -12.39 20.73
CA LEU A 253 21.56 -10.97 20.39
C LEU A 253 22.52 -10.23 21.33
N SER A 254 23.45 -9.48 20.77
CA SER A 254 24.32 -8.57 21.55
C SER A 254 23.49 -7.39 22.08
N GLU A 255 23.98 -6.70 23.11
CA GLU A 255 23.33 -5.46 23.58
C GLU A 255 23.15 -4.45 22.44
N ASP A 256 24.11 -4.38 21.50
CA ASP A 256 24.04 -3.55 20.30
C ASP A 256 22.90 -3.96 19.36
N ASP A 257 22.60 -5.27 19.23
CA ASP A 257 21.48 -5.77 18.42
C ASP A 257 20.14 -5.41 19.09
N VAL A 258 20.06 -5.51 20.42
CA VAL A 258 18.88 -5.12 21.20
C VAL A 258 18.63 -3.61 21.07
N ASP A 259 19.66 -2.78 21.15
CA ASP A 259 19.54 -1.33 20.99
C ASP A 259 19.22 -0.94 19.53
N ARG A 260 19.72 -1.70 18.57
CA ARG A 260 19.37 -1.54 17.16
C ARG A 260 17.90 -1.89 16.93
N ILE A 261 17.42 -3.01 17.48
CA ILE A 261 16.01 -3.41 17.41
C ILE A 261 15.12 -2.38 18.11
N LYS A 262 15.50 -1.89 19.31
CA LYS A 262 14.78 -0.80 20.00
C LYS A 262 14.75 0.47 19.17
N LYS A 263 15.86 0.83 18.51
CA LYS A 263 15.96 1.99 17.65
C LYS A 263 15.13 1.83 16.37
N ASP A 264 15.12 0.64 15.79
CA ASP A 264 14.31 0.31 14.63
C ASP A 264 12.82 0.31 14.99
N LEU A 265 12.43 -0.24 16.15
CA LEU A 265 11.07 -0.19 16.66
C LEU A 265 10.63 1.22 17.07
N ALA A 266 11.52 2.02 17.64
CA ALA A 266 11.27 3.45 17.85
C ALA A 266 11.15 4.20 16.50
N ALA A 267 11.84 3.74 15.45
CA ALA A 267 11.62 4.22 14.09
C ALA A 267 10.30 3.71 13.50
N TYR A 268 9.85 2.50 13.83
CA TYR A 268 8.52 1.97 13.46
C TYR A 268 7.38 2.68 14.18
N SER A 269 7.59 3.16 15.41
CA SER A 269 6.61 3.99 16.14
C SER A 269 6.50 5.41 15.58
N LYS A 270 7.39 5.84 14.67
CA LYS A 270 7.29 7.13 14.01
C LYS A 270 6.19 7.11 12.96
N LEU A 271 5.43 8.20 12.89
CA LEU A 271 4.41 8.41 11.88
C LEU A 271 4.92 8.07 10.48
N PRO A 272 4.12 7.38 9.63
CA PRO A 272 4.44 7.17 8.23
C PRO A 272 4.82 8.49 7.55
N GLN A 273 5.76 8.45 6.62
CA GLN A 273 6.22 9.66 5.93
C GLN A 273 5.06 10.40 5.25
N SER A 274 4.12 9.68 4.65
CA SER A 274 2.91 10.25 4.04
C SER A 274 2.03 11.00 5.04
N VAL A 275 1.97 10.53 6.30
CA VAL A 275 1.23 11.20 7.37
C VAL A 275 1.97 12.44 7.84
N ARG A 276 3.30 12.39 7.96
CA ARG A 276 4.10 13.58 8.28
C ARG A 276 3.96 14.64 7.21
N GLU A 277 4.06 14.27 5.94
CA GLU A 277 3.88 15.19 4.82
C GLU A 277 2.48 15.83 4.83
N ARG A 278 1.46 15.06 5.19
CA ARG A 278 0.08 15.55 5.35
C ARG A 278 -0.04 16.51 6.51
N ILE A 279 0.52 16.20 7.68
CA ILE A 279 0.58 17.09 8.84
C ILE A 279 1.32 18.39 8.49
N GLU A 280 2.45 18.30 7.77
CA GLU A 280 3.18 19.47 7.28
C GLU A 280 2.34 20.32 6.30
N GLY A 281 1.56 19.65 5.45
CA GLY A 281 0.57 20.32 4.58
C GLY A 281 -0.45 21.12 5.38
N PHE A 282 -1.06 20.49 6.39
CA PHE A 282 -2.02 21.18 7.28
C PHE A 282 -1.39 22.32 8.07
N PHE A 283 -0.13 22.20 8.51
CA PHE A 283 0.58 23.34 9.13
C PHE A 283 0.72 24.52 8.16
N LYS A 284 1.10 24.27 6.91
CA LYS A 284 1.23 25.31 5.88
C LYS A 284 -0.11 25.96 5.54
N GLU A 285 -1.19 25.19 5.52
CA GLU A 285 -2.54 25.70 5.31
C GLU A 285 -3.02 26.52 6.50
N ALA A 286 -2.83 26.04 7.73
CA ALA A 286 -3.20 26.73 8.95
C ALA A 286 -2.40 28.05 9.16
N GLN A 287 -1.17 28.15 8.68
CA GLN A 287 -0.40 29.37 8.67
C GLN A 287 -1.00 30.45 7.75
N LYS A 288 -1.66 30.05 6.66
CA LYS A 288 -2.31 30.95 5.70
C LYS A 288 -3.76 31.26 6.09
N ASP A 289 -4.44 30.27 6.65
CA ASP A 289 -5.85 30.35 7.03
C ASP A 289 -6.09 29.61 8.35
N MET A 290 -6.25 30.39 9.43
CA MET A 290 -6.44 29.84 10.78
C MET A 290 -7.72 29.01 10.95
N THR A 291 -8.70 29.12 10.06
CA THR A 291 -9.89 28.26 10.10
C THR A 291 -9.50 26.79 9.88
N LYS A 292 -8.36 26.54 9.25
CA LYS A 292 -7.78 25.20 9.02
C LYS A 292 -7.08 24.62 10.26
N ALA A 293 -6.81 25.40 11.30
CA ALA A 293 -6.18 24.91 12.53
C ALA A 293 -6.98 23.77 13.21
N ASN A 294 -8.32 23.79 13.10
CA ASN A 294 -9.16 22.72 13.62
C ASN A 294 -8.98 21.39 12.85
N ALA A 295 -8.71 21.46 11.55
CA ALA A 295 -8.42 20.28 10.74
C ALA A 295 -7.05 19.70 11.11
N LEU A 296 -6.04 20.56 11.28
CA LEU A 296 -4.72 20.17 11.78
C LEU A 296 -4.82 19.51 13.16
N LYS A 297 -5.56 20.11 14.10
CA LYS A 297 -5.72 19.55 15.44
C LYS A 297 -6.33 18.15 15.40
N ARG A 298 -7.43 17.97 14.63
CA ARG A 298 -8.06 16.65 14.46
C ARG A 298 -7.10 15.61 13.89
N GLU A 299 -6.23 15.99 12.95
CA GLU A 299 -5.23 15.09 12.38
C GLU A 299 -4.17 14.70 13.43
N LEU A 300 -3.68 15.65 14.23
CA LEU A 300 -2.73 15.40 15.32
C LEU A 300 -3.34 14.51 16.43
N ASP A 301 -4.62 14.79 16.78
CA ASP A 301 -5.36 13.97 17.77
C ASP A 301 -5.63 12.57 17.24
N HIS A 302 -5.97 12.43 15.96
CA HIS A 302 -6.21 11.14 15.30
C HIS A 302 -4.99 10.22 15.37
N TRP A 303 -3.79 10.78 15.19
CA TRP A 303 -2.53 10.04 15.24
C TRP A 303 -1.90 9.99 16.64
N HIS A 304 -2.55 10.54 17.65
CA HIS A 304 -2.06 10.63 19.03
C HIS A 304 -0.68 11.29 19.17
N VAL A 305 -0.35 12.23 18.28
CA VAL A 305 0.94 12.94 18.24
C VAL A 305 0.83 14.41 18.61
N TYR A 306 -0.30 14.84 19.15
CA TYR A 306 -0.50 16.27 19.52
C TYR A 306 0.65 16.79 20.40
N HIS A 307 1.09 16.03 21.41
CA HIS A 307 2.18 16.44 22.29
C HIS A 307 3.50 16.68 21.56
N GLU A 308 3.78 15.93 20.49
CA GLU A 308 5.03 16.10 19.71
C GLU A 308 5.00 17.40 18.88
N TYR A 309 3.83 17.92 18.59
CA TYR A 309 3.62 19.10 17.76
C TYR A 309 3.00 20.28 18.53
N GLU A 310 2.80 20.16 19.86
CA GLU A 310 2.05 21.11 20.69
C GLU A 310 2.63 22.52 20.62
N ASP A 311 3.93 22.69 20.85
CA ASP A 311 4.60 23.99 20.79
C ASP A 311 4.41 24.65 19.42
N ARG A 312 4.59 23.89 18.37
CA ARG A 312 4.45 24.36 17.00
C ARG A 312 3.00 24.69 16.64
N PHE A 313 2.05 23.94 17.17
CA PHE A 313 0.62 24.21 17.02
C PHE A 313 0.22 25.50 17.75
N LEU A 314 0.68 25.70 18.97
CA LEU A 314 0.42 26.90 19.76
C LEU A 314 1.07 28.16 19.16
N ASP A 315 2.21 28.03 18.50
CA ASP A 315 2.89 29.13 17.82
C ASP A 315 2.09 29.69 16.61
N LEU A 316 1.18 28.91 16.02
CA LEU A 316 0.26 29.41 14.99
C LEU A 316 -0.61 30.57 15.55
N PHE A 317 -1.05 30.46 16.80
CA PHE A 317 -1.91 31.47 17.45
C PHE A 317 -1.12 32.67 17.95
N LYS A 318 0.15 32.46 18.39
CA LYS A 318 1.03 33.52 18.85
C LYS A 318 1.41 34.53 17.75
N LYS A 319 1.61 34.06 16.52
CA LYS A 319 1.95 34.89 15.36
C LYS A 319 0.81 35.81 14.97
N GLN A 320 -0.44 35.35 15.02
CA GLN A 320 -1.62 36.20 14.71
C GLN A 320 -1.89 37.31 15.74
N SER A 321 -1.59 37.05 17.03
CA SER A 321 -1.77 38.08 18.05
C SER A 321 -0.78 39.25 17.90
N LYS A 322 0.41 39.00 17.30
CA LYS A 322 1.39 40.07 17.00
C LYS A 322 1.02 40.91 15.76
N GLU A 323 0.38 40.28 14.75
CA GLU A 323 -0.07 41.03 13.55
C GLU A 323 -1.31 41.91 13.79
N LYS A 324 -2.19 41.52 14.75
CA LYS A 324 -3.37 42.32 15.13
C LYS A 324 -3.09 43.44 16.13
N GLY A 325 -1.90 43.47 16.73
CA GLY A 325 -1.47 44.51 17.69
C GLY A 325 -0.64 45.66 17.09
N SER A 326 -0.46 45.68 15.74
CA SER A 326 0.33 46.70 15.02
C SER A 326 -0.53 47.59 14.11
N HIS A 327 -1.79 47.83 14.48
CA HIS A 327 -2.63 48.84 13.82
C HIS A 327 -3.19 49.80 14.86
#